data_4841240e5b77f347555ee7bdd7de7889
#
_entry.id   4841240e5b77f347555ee7bdd7de7889
#
_cell.length_a   1.000
_cell.length_b   1.000
_cell.length_c   1.000
_cell.angle_alpha   90.00
_cell.angle_beta   90.00
_cell.angle_gamma   90.00
#
_symmetry.space_group_name_H-M   'P 1'
#
loop_
_entity.id
_entity.type
_entity.pdbx_description
1 polymer ?
#
loop_
_entity_poly.entity_id
_entity_poly.type
_entity_poly.pdbx_seq_one_letter_code
_entity_poly.pdbx_strand_id
1 'polypeptide(L)'
;MSKIALIAAVAEKGAIGRDQQLLCHLPNDLKHFKTLTSGHTVVMGRKTFESLPNGALPNRKNIVLTHNTSLSWPNVTVVHTLDEIPIQDTTEDEIFIMGGATLYNETIKIADTLYITHIHHTFDDADTFFPTINPSEWKIANSQEMPADEKHAYPYTFVTYTRRRIENREPSDK
;
A
#
# COMPACT_ATOMS: atom_id res chain seq x y z
N MET A 1 8.16 8.74 -16.03
CA MET A 1 8.10 8.79 -14.56
C MET A 1 7.10 7.77 -14.05
N SER A 2 7.48 7.02 -13.06
CA SER A 2 6.60 6.00 -12.50
C SER A 2 5.48 6.60 -11.68
N LYS A 3 4.34 5.94 -11.65
CA LYS A 3 3.25 6.29 -10.75
C LYS A 3 3.49 5.64 -9.40
N ILE A 4 3.04 6.32 -8.35
CA ILE A 4 3.12 5.81 -6.99
C ILE A 4 1.76 5.25 -6.62
N ALA A 5 1.74 3.99 -6.22
CA ALA A 5 0.52 3.34 -5.75
C ALA A 5 0.72 2.90 -4.30
N LEU A 6 -0.30 3.10 -3.49
CA LEU A 6 -0.34 2.52 -2.15
C LEU A 6 -1.23 1.28 -2.19
N ILE A 7 -0.81 0.23 -1.51
CA ILE A 7 -1.58 -1.02 -1.45
C ILE A 7 -1.71 -1.45 0.01
N ALA A 8 -2.95 -1.67 0.44
CA ALA A 8 -3.23 -1.99 1.84
C ALA A 8 -4.55 -2.71 2.00
N ALA A 9 -4.65 -3.53 3.06
CA ALA A 9 -5.91 -4.08 3.53
C ALA A 9 -6.33 -3.26 4.74
N VAL A 10 -7.52 -2.66 4.68
CA VAL A 10 -7.98 -1.67 5.65
C VAL A 10 -9.35 -2.08 6.18
N ALA A 11 -9.45 -2.25 7.49
CA ALA A 11 -10.72 -2.56 8.15
C ALA A 11 -11.48 -1.29 8.47
N GLU A 12 -12.65 -1.44 9.10
CA GLU A 12 -13.47 -0.30 9.48
C GLU A 12 -12.66 0.66 10.37
N LYS A 13 -12.97 1.94 10.26
CA LYS A 13 -12.27 3.02 10.97
C LYS A 13 -10.82 3.18 10.54
N GLY A 14 -10.44 2.61 9.41
CA GLY A 14 -9.09 2.77 8.87
C GLY A 14 -8.06 1.82 9.46
N ALA A 15 -8.47 0.84 10.24
CA ALA A 15 -7.55 -0.05 10.95
C ALA A 15 -6.75 -0.93 9.98
N ILE A 16 -5.42 -1.02 10.19
CA ILE A 16 -4.57 -1.85 9.35
C ILE A 16 -3.71 -2.84 10.14
N GLY A 17 -3.61 -2.69 11.45
CA GLY A 17 -2.80 -3.63 12.21
C GLY A 17 -2.94 -3.47 13.71
N ARG A 18 -2.36 -4.45 14.41
CA ARG A 18 -2.18 -4.41 15.85
C ARG A 18 -0.93 -5.22 16.18
N ASP A 19 -0.17 -4.77 17.16
CA ASP A 19 1.07 -5.43 17.56
C ASP A 19 1.96 -5.75 16.36
N GLN A 20 1.99 -4.85 15.36
CA GLN A 20 2.81 -4.95 14.16
C GLN A 20 2.42 -6.15 13.27
N GLN A 21 1.21 -6.65 13.41
CA GLN A 21 0.70 -7.76 12.60
C GLN A 21 -0.57 -7.36 11.86
N LEU A 22 -0.88 -8.10 10.81
CA LEU A 22 -2.14 -7.91 10.09
C LEU A 22 -3.31 -8.28 10.98
N LEU A 23 -4.44 -7.63 10.74
CA LEU A 23 -5.65 -7.85 11.55
C LEU A 23 -6.30 -9.20 11.29
N CYS A 24 -6.21 -9.69 10.06
CA CYS A 24 -6.79 -10.98 9.71
C CYS A 24 -6.10 -11.57 8.48
N HIS A 25 -6.37 -12.85 8.24
CA HIS A 25 -5.80 -13.56 7.10
C HIS A 25 -6.83 -13.70 5.99
N LEU A 26 -6.50 -13.16 4.81
CA LEU A 26 -7.37 -13.21 3.63
C LEU A 26 -6.56 -13.75 2.46
N PRO A 27 -6.67 -15.08 2.17
CA PRO A 27 -5.89 -15.68 1.08
C PRO A 27 -6.11 -15.01 -0.28
N ASN A 28 -7.33 -14.61 -0.58
CA ASN A 28 -7.60 -13.94 -1.86
C ASN A 28 -6.96 -12.56 -1.93
N ASP A 29 -6.80 -11.89 -0.79
CA ASP A 29 -6.11 -10.62 -0.75
C ASP A 29 -4.62 -10.80 -1.01
N LEU A 30 -4.04 -11.87 -0.50
CA LEU A 30 -2.63 -12.18 -0.76
C LEU A 30 -2.41 -12.47 -2.25
N LYS A 31 -3.34 -13.17 -2.90
CA LYS A 31 -3.28 -13.41 -4.33
C LYS A 31 -3.42 -12.11 -5.12
N HIS A 32 -4.33 -11.26 -4.70
CA HIS A 32 -4.57 -9.97 -5.33
C HIS A 32 -3.30 -9.10 -5.25
N PHE A 33 -2.69 -9.04 -4.06
CA PHE A 33 -1.43 -8.33 -3.86
C PHE A 33 -0.34 -8.86 -4.79
N LYS A 34 -0.19 -10.19 -4.84
CA LYS A 34 0.82 -10.80 -5.69
C LYS A 34 0.58 -10.49 -7.16
N THR A 35 -0.67 -10.56 -7.61
CA THR A 35 -1.03 -10.27 -9.00
C THR A 35 -0.69 -8.85 -9.37
N LEU A 36 -1.01 -7.89 -8.48
CA LEU A 36 -0.77 -6.47 -8.77
C LEU A 36 0.72 -6.13 -8.75
N THR A 37 1.48 -6.71 -7.82
CA THR A 37 2.85 -6.26 -7.60
C THR A 37 3.92 -7.05 -8.34
N SER A 38 3.61 -8.25 -8.86
CA SER A 38 4.59 -9.08 -9.54
C SER A 38 5.19 -8.35 -10.75
N GLY A 39 6.51 -8.37 -10.85
CA GLY A 39 7.21 -7.67 -11.92
C GLY A 39 7.45 -6.19 -11.65
N HIS A 40 7.00 -5.70 -10.52
CA HIS A 40 7.12 -4.27 -10.16
C HIS A 40 8.02 -4.06 -8.95
N THR A 41 8.28 -2.80 -8.64
CA THR A 41 9.02 -2.43 -7.43
C THR A 41 8.06 -2.29 -6.26
N VAL A 42 8.43 -2.86 -5.12
CA VAL A 42 7.70 -2.69 -3.86
C VAL A 42 8.57 -1.96 -2.86
N VAL A 43 7.97 -1.02 -2.13
CA VAL A 43 8.68 -0.21 -1.14
C VAL A 43 8.00 -0.40 0.21
N MET A 44 8.78 -0.60 1.25
CA MET A 44 8.23 -0.86 2.58
C MET A 44 9.18 -0.33 3.65
N GLY A 45 8.64 -0.10 4.83
CA GLY A 45 9.46 0.21 5.99
C GLY A 45 10.11 -1.06 6.55
N ARG A 46 11.09 -0.86 7.43
CA ARG A 46 11.85 -1.98 8.01
C ARG A 46 10.95 -2.99 8.73
N LYS A 47 10.04 -2.50 9.56
CA LYS A 47 9.18 -3.42 10.33
C LYS A 47 8.26 -4.25 9.43
N THR A 48 7.78 -3.66 8.36
CA THR A 48 6.98 -4.39 7.38
C THR A 48 7.83 -5.48 6.73
N PHE A 49 9.05 -5.16 6.35
CA PHE A 49 9.95 -6.16 5.76
C PHE A 49 10.22 -7.29 6.74
N GLU A 50 10.48 -6.95 7.99
CA GLU A 50 10.79 -7.97 9.02
C GLU A 50 9.60 -8.87 9.32
N SER A 51 8.39 -8.44 8.99
CA SER A 51 7.19 -9.26 9.17
C SER A 51 6.99 -10.27 8.04
N LEU A 52 7.73 -10.14 6.95
CA LEU A 52 7.59 -11.08 5.83
C LEU A 52 8.23 -12.41 6.20
N PRO A 53 7.50 -13.54 6.03
CA PRO A 53 8.01 -14.82 6.50
C PRO A 53 9.24 -15.33 5.75
N ASN A 54 9.41 -14.95 4.50
CA ASN A 54 10.49 -15.47 3.66
C ASN A 54 11.42 -14.39 3.14
N GLY A 55 11.42 -13.20 3.75
CA GLY A 55 12.28 -12.12 3.32
C GLY A 55 11.80 -11.46 2.03
N ALA A 56 12.73 -11.07 1.17
CA ALA A 56 12.39 -10.34 -0.05
C ALA A 56 11.36 -11.09 -0.88
N LEU A 57 10.39 -10.33 -1.40
CA LEU A 57 9.33 -10.90 -2.23
C LEU A 57 9.88 -11.29 -3.60
N PRO A 58 9.60 -12.52 -4.08
CA PRO A 58 10.14 -12.96 -5.36
C PRO A 58 9.50 -12.21 -6.53
N ASN A 59 10.26 -12.13 -7.61
CA ASN A 59 9.82 -11.49 -8.87
C ASN A 59 9.42 -10.02 -8.68
N ARG A 60 10.03 -9.35 -7.73
CA ARG A 60 9.81 -7.93 -7.47
C ARG A 60 11.11 -7.30 -7.03
N LYS A 61 11.26 -6.02 -7.33
CA LYS A 61 12.39 -5.27 -6.79
C LYS A 61 11.97 -4.77 -5.40
N ASN A 62 12.70 -5.21 -4.38
CA ASN A 62 12.37 -4.89 -2.99
C ASN A 62 13.22 -3.73 -2.51
N ILE A 63 12.55 -2.66 -2.07
CA ILE A 63 13.22 -1.49 -1.49
C ILE A 63 12.71 -1.36 -0.06
N VAL A 64 13.64 -1.26 0.89
CA VAL A 64 13.30 -1.05 2.30
C VAL A 64 13.83 0.31 2.73
N LEU A 65 12.93 1.12 3.28
CA LEU A 65 13.26 2.44 3.81
C LEU A 65 13.50 2.31 5.31
N THR A 66 14.69 2.68 5.76
CA THR A 66 15.04 2.67 7.17
C THR A 66 16.12 3.71 7.44
N HIS A 67 16.06 4.33 8.61
CA HIS A 67 17.08 5.29 9.02
C HIS A 67 18.36 4.58 9.52
N ASN A 68 18.31 3.29 9.77
CA ASN A 68 19.43 2.52 10.26
C ASN A 68 20.38 2.18 9.10
N THR A 69 21.55 2.81 9.06
CA THR A 69 22.49 2.66 7.97
C THR A 69 23.29 1.35 8.04
N SER A 70 23.17 0.60 9.12
CA SER A 70 23.92 -0.66 9.26
C SER A 70 23.13 -1.88 8.81
N LEU A 71 21.85 -1.71 8.47
CA LEU A 71 21.01 -2.85 8.06
C LEU A 71 21.15 -3.14 6.58
N SER A 72 21.19 -4.41 6.24
CA SER A 72 21.13 -4.88 4.86
C SER A 72 20.57 -6.30 4.85
N TRP A 73 19.95 -6.67 3.74
CA TRP A 73 19.38 -8.01 3.56
C TRP A 73 19.59 -8.47 2.13
N PRO A 74 19.63 -9.81 1.89
CA PRO A 74 19.74 -10.32 0.53
C PRO A 74 18.58 -9.88 -0.34
N ASN A 75 18.89 -9.53 -1.60
CA ASN A 75 17.88 -9.18 -2.61
C ASN A 75 17.02 -7.96 -2.24
N VAL A 76 17.57 -7.07 -1.43
CA VAL A 76 16.90 -5.86 -0.99
C VAL A 76 17.80 -4.66 -1.23
N THR A 77 17.22 -3.60 -1.77
CA THR A 77 17.86 -2.29 -1.84
C THR A 77 17.42 -1.50 -0.62
N VAL A 78 18.37 -1.06 0.19
CA VAL A 78 18.07 -0.27 1.38
C VAL A 78 18.24 1.21 1.05
N VAL A 79 17.22 2.00 1.38
CA VAL A 79 17.27 3.45 1.23
C VAL A 79 16.97 4.10 2.57
N HIS A 80 17.40 5.33 2.74
CA HIS A 80 17.30 6.02 4.02
C HIS A 80 16.37 7.23 3.97
N THR A 81 16.03 7.68 2.78
CA THR A 81 15.06 8.77 2.58
C THR A 81 14.18 8.45 1.38
N LEU A 82 13.04 9.10 1.31
CA LEU A 82 12.12 8.94 0.18
C LEU A 82 12.77 9.36 -1.14
N ASP A 83 13.66 10.35 -1.10
CA ASP A 83 14.33 10.85 -2.29
C ASP A 83 15.19 9.81 -2.97
N GLU A 84 15.63 8.80 -2.25
CA GLU A 84 16.47 7.75 -2.81
C GLU A 84 15.67 6.72 -3.59
N ILE A 85 14.34 6.74 -3.51
CA ILE A 85 13.52 5.81 -4.27
C ILE A 85 13.52 6.28 -5.74
N PRO A 86 13.84 5.38 -6.70
CA PRO A 86 14.03 5.80 -8.09
C PRO A 86 12.72 5.98 -8.85
N ILE A 87 11.93 6.94 -8.44
CA ILE A 87 10.64 7.21 -9.07
C ILE A 87 10.78 7.76 -10.47
N GLN A 88 11.80 8.60 -10.68
CA GLN A 88 11.93 9.34 -11.92
C GLN A 88 12.70 8.63 -13.01
N ASP A 89 13.53 7.66 -12.63
CA ASP A 89 14.45 7.01 -13.55
C ASP A 89 14.01 5.63 -13.99
N THR A 90 12.82 5.21 -13.63
CA THR A 90 12.39 3.85 -13.92
C THR A 90 11.47 3.83 -15.13
N THR A 91 11.47 2.69 -15.83
CA THR A 91 10.55 2.42 -16.92
C THR A 91 9.28 1.74 -16.42
N GLU A 92 9.20 1.46 -15.13
CA GLU A 92 8.02 0.84 -14.56
C GLU A 92 6.83 1.78 -14.57
N ASP A 93 5.65 1.20 -14.74
CA ASP A 93 4.40 1.98 -14.70
C ASP A 93 4.03 2.37 -13.27
N GLU A 94 4.26 1.48 -12.31
CA GLU A 94 3.89 1.72 -10.92
C GLU A 94 4.93 1.22 -9.94
N ILE A 95 5.10 1.98 -8.86
CA ILE A 95 5.88 1.59 -7.70
C ILE A 95 4.89 1.46 -6.54
N PHE A 96 4.89 0.31 -5.87
CA PHE A 96 3.91 0.00 -4.83
C PHE A 96 4.46 0.23 -3.44
N ILE A 97 3.80 1.08 -2.66
CA ILE A 97 4.10 1.30 -1.24
C ILE A 97 3.22 0.36 -0.45
N MET A 98 3.85 -0.55 0.30
CA MET A 98 3.10 -1.61 0.97
C MET A 98 3.12 -1.54 2.49
N GLY A 99 3.53 -0.42 3.05
CA GLY A 99 3.44 -0.21 4.49
C GLY A 99 4.77 0.15 5.13
N GLY A 100 4.81 0.48 6.37
CA GLY A 100 3.65 0.61 7.26
C GLY A 100 3.02 1.99 7.32
N ALA A 101 2.34 2.24 8.45
CA ALA A 101 1.53 3.43 8.60
C ALA A 101 2.30 4.73 8.38
N THR A 102 3.49 4.85 8.91
CA THR A 102 4.30 6.04 8.72
C THR A 102 4.56 6.30 7.25
N LEU A 103 4.93 5.25 6.53
CA LEU A 103 5.22 5.38 5.11
C LEU A 103 3.96 5.70 4.31
N TYR A 104 2.82 5.10 4.65
CA TYR A 104 1.56 5.45 4.02
C TYR A 104 1.22 6.92 4.22
N ASN A 105 1.38 7.42 5.45
CA ASN A 105 1.08 8.83 5.75
C ASN A 105 1.98 9.79 4.97
N GLU A 106 3.23 9.42 4.79
CA GLU A 106 4.16 10.27 4.06
C GLU A 106 3.92 10.23 2.54
N THR A 107 3.48 9.09 2.02
CA THR A 107 3.39 8.91 0.58
C THR A 107 2.00 9.13 -0.01
N ILE A 108 0.95 9.14 0.80
CA ILE A 108 -0.39 9.36 0.27
C ILE A 108 -0.49 10.72 -0.42
N LYS A 109 0.32 11.67 -0.01
CA LYS A 109 0.32 13.01 -0.61
C LYS A 109 0.79 13.02 -2.06
N ILE A 110 1.65 12.07 -2.43
CA ILE A 110 2.24 11.99 -3.76
C ILE A 110 1.73 10.81 -4.57
N ALA A 111 0.87 9.99 -3.98
CA ALA A 111 0.37 8.79 -4.64
C ALA A 111 -0.61 9.15 -5.75
N ASP A 112 -0.59 8.34 -6.80
CA ASP A 112 -1.50 8.47 -7.94
C ASP A 112 -2.69 7.53 -7.82
N THR A 113 -2.49 6.39 -7.17
CA THR A 113 -3.49 5.32 -7.09
C THR A 113 -3.43 4.67 -5.72
N LEU A 114 -4.59 4.26 -5.21
CA LEU A 114 -4.70 3.46 -4.00
C LEU A 114 -5.40 2.16 -4.35
N TYR A 115 -4.77 1.04 -3.99
CA TYR A 115 -5.39 -0.29 -4.10
C TYR A 115 -5.73 -0.73 -2.71
N ILE A 116 -6.98 -0.59 -2.32
CA ILE A 116 -7.42 -0.84 -0.95
C ILE A 116 -8.36 -2.03 -0.91
N THR A 117 -8.08 -2.98 -0.02
CA THR A 117 -9.00 -4.03 0.29
C THR A 117 -9.73 -3.61 1.56
N HIS A 118 -11.00 -3.23 1.43
CA HIS A 118 -11.80 -2.83 2.58
C HIS A 118 -12.36 -4.08 3.25
N ILE A 119 -11.97 -4.31 4.50
CA ILE A 119 -12.46 -5.44 5.29
C ILE A 119 -13.65 -4.95 6.09
N HIS A 120 -14.80 -5.61 5.91
CA HIS A 120 -16.06 -5.17 6.52
C HIS A 120 -16.21 -5.73 7.93
N HIS A 121 -15.34 -5.27 8.81
CA HIS A 121 -15.36 -5.66 10.21
C HIS A 121 -14.61 -4.60 11.02
N THR A 122 -15.03 -4.41 12.27
CA THR A 122 -14.37 -3.48 13.18
C THR A 122 -13.50 -4.27 14.16
N PHE A 123 -12.22 -3.94 14.21
CA PHE A 123 -11.27 -4.55 15.15
C PHE A 123 -10.98 -3.54 16.26
N ASP A 124 -11.58 -3.76 17.42
CA ASP A 124 -11.49 -2.80 18.52
C ASP A 124 -10.08 -2.67 19.10
N ASP A 125 -9.26 -3.68 18.92
CA ASP A 125 -7.89 -3.71 19.44
C ASP A 125 -6.84 -3.25 18.42
N ALA A 126 -7.26 -2.71 17.28
CA ALA A 126 -6.33 -2.17 16.31
C ALA A 126 -5.56 -0.99 16.90
N ASP A 127 -4.27 -0.93 16.58
CA ASP A 127 -3.41 0.15 17.05
C ASP A 127 -2.73 0.92 15.92
N THR A 128 -2.95 0.50 14.67
CA THR A 128 -2.30 1.09 13.51
C THR A 128 -3.35 1.36 12.44
N PHE A 129 -3.27 2.54 11.83
CA PHE A 129 -4.32 3.00 10.93
C PHE A 129 -3.77 3.55 9.62
N PHE A 130 -4.52 3.32 8.55
CA PHE A 130 -4.25 3.91 7.25
C PHE A 130 -4.73 5.37 7.27
N PRO A 131 -4.06 6.28 6.55
CA PRO A 131 -4.51 7.68 6.51
C PRO A 131 -5.90 7.79 5.91
N THR A 132 -6.61 8.85 6.29
CA THR A 132 -7.95 9.10 5.79
C THR A 132 -7.94 9.26 4.27
N ILE A 133 -8.84 8.53 3.60
CA ILE A 133 -9.03 8.65 2.15
C ILE A 133 -10.12 9.69 1.93
N ASN A 134 -9.71 10.89 1.54
CA ASN A 134 -10.62 12.02 1.41
C ASN A 134 -11.34 11.96 0.05
N PRO A 135 -12.68 11.86 0.03
CA PRO A 135 -13.41 11.79 -1.24
C PRO A 135 -13.24 13.00 -2.15
N SER A 136 -12.81 14.13 -1.60
CA SER A 136 -12.55 15.30 -2.43
C SER A 136 -11.24 15.17 -3.21
N GLU A 137 -10.36 14.26 -2.79
CA GLU A 137 -9.07 14.04 -3.44
C GLU A 137 -9.02 12.74 -4.22
N TRP A 138 -9.87 11.78 -3.87
CA TRP A 138 -9.84 10.44 -4.45
C TRP A 138 -11.21 10.04 -4.96
N LYS A 139 -11.23 9.38 -6.11
CA LYS A 139 -12.46 8.81 -6.66
C LYS A 139 -12.29 7.31 -6.86
N ILE A 140 -13.40 6.58 -6.78
CA ILE A 140 -13.39 5.14 -6.99
C ILE A 140 -13.36 4.88 -8.50
N ALA A 141 -12.32 4.20 -8.95
CA ALA A 141 -12.20 3.81 -10.35
C ALA A 141 -12.76 2.41 -10.59
N ASN A 142 -12.68 1.54 -9.57
CA ASN A 142 -13.17 0.17 -9.68
C ASN A 142 -13.45 -0.37 -8.30
N SER A 143 -14.42 -1.29 -8.21
CA SER A 143 -14.83 -1.88 -6.93
C SER A 143 -15.36 -3.29 -7.19
N GLN A 144 -14.93 -4.25 -6.37
CA GLN A 144 -15.37 -5.64 -6.47
C GLN A 144 -15.65 -6.18 -5.07
N GLU A 145 -16.92 -6.48 -4.79
CA GLU A 145 -17.33 -7.01 -3.48
C GLU A 145 -17.09 -8.52 -3.43
N MET A 146 -16.56 -8.97 -2.30
CA MET A 146 -16.28 -10.39 -2.06
C MET A 146 -16.94 -10.82 -0.76
N PRO A 147 -17.68 -11.93 -0.77
CA PRO A 147 -18.37 -12.41 0.45
C PRO A 147 -17.38 -13.12 1.38
N ALA A 148 -17.79 -13.21 2.66
CA ALA A 148 -17.12 -14.12 3.58
C ALA A 148 -17.34 -15.54 3.11
N ASP A 149 -16.38 -16.43 3.40
CA ASP A 149 -16.50 -17.84 3.05
C ASP A 149 -15.67 -18.68 4.02
N GLU A 150 -15.45 -19.95 3.68
CA GLU A 150 -14.73 -20.87 4.57
C GLU A 150 -13.32 -20.42 4.91
N LYS A 151 -12.68 -19.68 4.01
CA LYS A 151 -11.31 -19.22 4.19
C LYS A 151 -11.23 -17.75 4.57
N HIS A 152 -12.34 -17.03 4.52
CA HIS A 152 -12.41 -15.59 4.78
C HIS A 152 -13.47 -15.31 5.80
N ALA A 153 -13.04 -14.96 7.02
CA ALA A 153 -13.96 -14.74 8.14
C ALA A 153 -14.88 -13.56 7.93
N TYR A 154 -14.47 -12.60 7.12
CA TYR A 154 -15.23 -11.35 6.92
C TYR A 154 -15.38 -11.07 5.45
N PRO A 155 -16.49 -10.40 5.04
CA PRO A 155 -16.59 -9.91 3.66
C PRO A 155 -15.60 -8.78 3.44
N TYR A 156 -15.22 -8.57 2.20
CA TYR A 156 -14.26 -7.53 1.86
C TYR A 156 -14.52 -7.03 0.45
N THR A 157 -14.00 -5.85 0.13
CA THR A 157 -14.19 -5.24 -1.18
C THR A 157 -12.84 -4.75 -1.69
N PHE A 158 -12.45 -5.17 -2.88
CA PHE A 158 -11.28 -4.61 -3.56
C PHE A 158 -11.68 -3.30 -4.21
N VAL A 159 -11.04 -2.22 -3.84
CA VAL A 159 -11.33 -0.89 -4.39
C VAL A 159 -10.06 -0.27 -4.94
N THR A 160 -10.15 0.25 -6.16
CA THR A 160 -9.08 1.05 -6.74
C THR A 160 -9.53 2.50 -6.73
N TYR A 161 -8.74 3.35 -6.07
CA TYR A 161 -8.97 4.79 -6.05
C TYR A 161 -7.94 5.45 -6.95
N THR A 162 -8.38 6.46 -7.70
CA THR A 162 -7.47 7.29 -8.46
C THR A 162 -7.60 8.73 -7.97
N ARG A 163 -6.49 9.48 -8.05
CA ARG A 163 -6.49 10.85 -7.59
C ARG A 163 -7.37 11.69 -8.50
N ARG A 164 -8.21 12.55 -7.90
CA ARG A 164 -9.03 13.47 -8.67
C ARG A 164 -8.14 14.46 -9.38
N ARG A 165 -8.48 14.75 -10.62
CA ARG A 165 -7.71 15.69 -11.41
C ARG A 165 -7.88 17.09 -10.91
N ILE A 166 -6.82 17.87 -11.03
CA ILE A 166 -6.83 19.26 -10.59
C ILE A 166 -7.10 20.23 -11.74
N GLU A 167 -7.17 19.75 -12.96
CA GLU A 167 -7.40 20.62 -14.10
C GLU A 167 -8.77 21.31 -14.05
N ASN A 168 -9.67 20.86 -13.19
CA ASN A 168 -10.93 21.53 -12.97
C ASN A 168 -10.74 22.96 -12.47
N ARG A 169 -9.58 23.26 -11.92
CA ARG A 169 -9.27 24.57 -11.37
C ARG A 169 -8.44 25.42 -12.32
N GLU A 170 -7.88 24.80 -13.34
CA GLU A 170 -6.95 25.50 -14.21
C GLU A 170 -7.55 26.63 -15.01
N PRO A 171 -8.71 26.44 -15.64
CA PRO A 171 -9.27 27.54 -16.42
C PRO A 171 -9.48 28.80 -15.62
N SER A 172 -9.81 28.66 -14.36
CA SER A 172 -10.04 29.82 -13.51
C SER A 172 -8.74 30.50 -13.09
N ASP A 173 -7.65 29.80 -13.22
CA ASP A 173 -6.34 30.32 -12.83
C ASP A 173 -5.72 31.19 -13.91
N LYS A 174 -6.34 31.27 -15.04
CA LYS A 174 -5.78 31.98 -16.20
C LYS A 174 -6.29 33.37 -16.36
#